data_26cb797f99731a7bcc36d0e285b6181c
#
_entry.id   26cb797f99731a7bcc36d0e285b6181c
#
_cell.length_a   1.000
_cell.length_b   1.000
_cell.length_c   1.000
_cell.angle_alpha   90.00
_cell.angle_beta   90.00
_cell.angle_gamma   90.00
#
_symmetry.space_group_name_H-M   'P 1'
#
loop_
_entity.id
_entity.type
_entity.pdbx_description
1 polymer ?
#
loop_
_entity_poly.entity_id
_entity_poly.type
_entity_poly.pdbx_seq_one_letter_code
_entity_poly.pdbx_strand_id
1 'polypeptide(L)'
;MTLLCHWRLKIAELSKSQVLKFAQGFDGELSSIEPLKIEASGRIYFRVQSKENSYVVSFDDRPINGQLVFAQRANELALSNVKVPKIFELNSDNYLTIQEDLGDHALIAEKDFYKNHKLVLLSLELLNTLHQSKHTDLHSTFWMGLESHAKKFSKIFCKEFLKIKMFDEYEDFFIDMRPAIMDQQWTNCHFDFERRNIHVLDNGDLALIDFQDMCFGPIGIDLAGILIDHYTPCDVDTLKDFCNIFSELSIYKLTPEEVYCATLWGGLQRNLRIMGTLTELYLKSDRSFRLKDLPQIVSNTAILSNELQQTCLTNFLQDTVSKALKKELSIL
;
A
#
# COMPACT_ATOMS: atom_id res chain seq x y z
N MET A 1 23.76 -5.42 17.41
CA MET A 1 22.73 -4.41 17.84
C MET A 1 23.37 -3.04 18.09
N THR A 2 24.16 -2.44 17.15
CA THR A 2 24.96 -1.36 17.74
C THR A 2 25.15 -0.10 16.88
N LEU A 3 25.31 -0.13 15.62
CA LEU A 3 25.57 1.11 14.84
C LEU A 3 24.31 1.68 14.13
N LEU A 4 23.48 0.84 13.56
CA LEU A 4 22.24 1.26 12.88
C LEU A 4 21.15 1.76 13.87
N CYS A 5 21.08 1.17 15.06
CA CYS A 5 20.14 1.60 16.10
C CYS A 5 20.57 2.95 16.68
N HIS A 6 21.87 3.18 16.86
CA HIS A 6 22.43 4.46 17.36
C HIS A 6 22.29 5.59 16.32
N TRP A 7 22.45 5.27 15.05
CA TRP A 7 22.28 6.23 13.95
C TRP A 7 20.82 6.67 13.80
N ARG A 8 19.88 5.71 13.91
CA ARG A 8 18.43 6.00 13.87
C ARG A 8 17.94 6.82 15.07
N LEU A 9 18.43 6.57 16.27
CA LEU A 9 18.12 7.37 17.45
C LEU A 9 18.64 8.81 17.29
N LYS A 10 19.81 8.98 16.72
CA LYS A 10 20.42 10.30 16.48
C LYS A 10 19.70 11.09 15.38
N ILE A 11 19.20 10.43 14.32
CA ILE A 11 18.34 11.06 13.30
C ILE A 11 16.98 11.42 13.91
N ALA A 12 16.40 10.56 14.74
CA ALA A 12 15.13 10.84 15.40
C ALA A 12 15.23 12.02 16.39
N GLU A 13 16.35 12.19 17.08
CA GLU A 13 16.58 13.35 17.98
C GLU A 13 16.85 14.66 17.21
N LEU A 14 17.64 14.61 16.14
CA LEU A 14 17.88 15.75 15.25
C LEU A 14 16.60 16.19 14.54
N SER A 15 15.82 15.22 14.04
CA SER A 15 14.56 15.50 13.37
C SER A 15 13.52 16.10 14.33
N LYS A 16 13.45 15.63 15.58
CA LYS A 16 12.50 16.19 16.57
C LYS A 16 12.74 17.67 16.86
N SER A 17 13.99 18.07 17.01
CA SER A 17 14.34 19.49 17.24
C SER A 17 14.02 20.38 16.03
N GLN A 18 14.31 19.90 14.83
CA GLN A 18 14.01 20.61 13.59
C GLN A 18 12.50 20.72 13.37
N VAL A 19 11.76 19.61 13.59
CA VAL A 19 10.30 19.55 13.51
C VAL A 19 9.68 20.54 14.48
N LEU A 20 10.14 20.57 15.74
CA LEU A 20 9.64 21.48 16.76
C LEU A 20 9.82 22.94 16.33
N LYS A 21 11.03 23.31 15.89
CA LYS A 21 11.33 24.67 15.43
C LYS A 21 10.48 25.08 14.22
N PHE A 22 10.30 24.18 13.27
CA PHE A 22 9.50 24.42 12.07
C PHE A 22 8.02 24.61 12.41
N ALA A 23 7.46 23.72 13.22
CA ALA A 23 6.07 23.80 13.64
C ALA A 23 5.79 25.04 14.53
N GLN A 24 6.70 25.44 15.42
CA GLN A 24 6.60 26.68 16.18
C GLN A 24 6.61 27.94 15.30
N GLY A 25 7.37 27.91 14.20
CA GLY A 25 7.35 28.99 13.21
C GLY A 25 6.01 29.12 12.50
N PHE A 26 5.28 28.00 12.36
CA PHE A 26 3.98 27.96 11.69
C PHE A 26 2.80 28.35 12.60
N ASP A 27 2.69 27.80 13.81
CA ASP A 27 1.51 27.97 14.69
C ASP A 27 1.87 28.45 16.14
N GLY A 28 3.06 28.99 16.35
CA GLY A 28 3.41 29.63 17.62
C GLY A 28 3.62 28.65 18.78
N GLU A 29 2.80 28.74 19.85
CA GLU A 29 2.95 27.89 21.05
C GLU A 29 2.41 26.49 20.83
N LEU A 30 3.31 25.50 20.87
CA LEU A 30 2.95 24.09 20.78
C LEU A 30 2.72 23.50 22.18
N SER A 31 1.68 22.67 22.30
CA SER A 31 1.35 21.97 23.55
C SER A 31 1.99 20.58 23.62
N SER A 32 2.11 19.88 22.49
CA SER A 32 2.78 18.57 22.44
C SER A 32 3.42 18.29 21.08
N ILE A 33 4.37 17.37 21.07
CA ILE A 33 4.96 16.76 19.89
C ILE A 33 5.18 15.27 20.13
N GLU A 34 4.52 14.41 19.34
CA GLU A 34 4.56 12.98 19.51
C GLU A 34 4.95 12.29 18.19
N PRO A 35 5.91 11.35 18.22
CA PRO A 35 6.24 10.59 17.04
C PRO A 35 5.07 9.68 16.68
N LEU A 36 4.66 9.69 15.41
CA LEU A 36 3.74 8.70 14.87
C LEU A 36 4.51 7.41 14.54
N LYS A 37 3.76 6.32 14.43
CA LYS A 37 4.35 5.02 14.15
C LYS A 37 5.09 5.04 12.81
N ILE A 38 6.36 4.60 12.84
CA ILE A 38 7.19 4.53 11.63
C ILE A 38 6.69 3.38 10.76
N GLU A 39 6.24 3.71 9.56
CA GLU A 39 5.89 2.77 8.51
C GLU A 39 7.12 2.31 7.68
N ALA A 40 6.91 1.53 6.61
CA ALA A 40 7.99 0.96 5.81
C ALA A 40 8.85 2.00 5.05
N SER A 41 8.29 3.19 4.74
CA SER A 41 8.88 4.23 3.86
C SER A 41 10.02 4.94 4.52
N GLY A 42 10.61 4.80 5.52
CA GLY A 42 11.74 5.57 6.09
C GLY A 42 11.45 7.03 6.43
N ARG A 43 10.28 7.58 6.06
CA ARG A 43 9.80 8.87 6.51
C ARG A 43 9.49 8.82 8.00
N ILE A 44 9.70 9.94 8.67
CA ILE A 44 9.36 10.10 10.08
C ILE A 44 8.24 11.12 10.17
N TYR A 45 7.19 10.76 10.89
CA TYR A 45 6.03 11.61 11.10
C TYR A 45 5.89 11.96 12.58
N PHE A 46 5.50 13.19 12.83
CA PHE A 46 5.19 13.68 14.18
C PHE A 46 3.80 14.31 14.16
N ARG A 47 2.97 13.97 15.14
CA ARG A 47 1.79 14.76 15.47
C ARG A 47 2.22 15.91 16.34
N VAL A 48 1.83 17.09 15.95
CA VAL A 48 2.11 18.33 16.66
C VAL A 48 0.80 19.00 17.01
N GLN A 49 0.62 19.33 18.28
CA GLN A 49 -0.59 19.98 18.76
C GLN A 49 -0.26 21.41 19.23
N SER A 50 -1.07 22.37 18.85
CA SER A 50 -1.19 23.68 19.46
C SER A 50 -2.40 23.72 20.40
N LYS A 51 -2.78 24.88 20.92
CA LYS A 51 -3.95 25.00 21.80
C LYS A 51 -5.27 24.67 21.07
N GLU A 52 -5.35 24.93 19.79
CA GLU A 52 -6.58 24.85 19.00
C GLU A 52 -6.52 23.82 17.86
N ASN A 53 -5.31 23.46 17.42
CA ASN A 53 -5.13 22.68 16.19
C ASN A 53 -4.19 21.48 16.38
N SER A 54 -4.36 20.49 15.53
CA SER A 54 -3.46 19.35 15.37
C SER A 54 -2.94 19.27 13.93
N TYR A 55 -1.65 19.03 13.79
CA TYR A 55 -0.97 18.91 12.50
C TYR A 55 -0.10 17.67 12.48
N VAL A 56 0.16 17.15 11.27
CA VAL A 56 1.20 16.15 11.07
C VAL A 56 2.38 16.80 10.36
N VAL A 57 3.56 16.69 10.97
CA VAL A 57 4.82 17.12 10.36
C VAL A 57 5.59 15.92 9.90
N SER A 58 5.91 15.85 8.61
CA SER A 58 6.77 14.81 8.05
C SER A 58 8.19 15.33 7.85
N PHE A 59 9.15 14.46 8.14
CA PHE A 59 10.55 14.60 7.77
C PHE A 59 10.93 13.50 6.78
N ASP A 60 11.49 13.89 5.62
CA ASP A 60 11.92 12.98 4.57
C ASP A 60 13.28 13.41 4.04
N ASP A 61 14.34 12.70 4.39
CA ASP A 61 15.73 13.00 3.99
C ASP A 61 16.08 12.58 2.55
N ARG A 62 15.09 12.07 1.81
CA ARG A 62 15.27 11.76 0.39
C ARG A 62 15.41 13.05 -0.43
N PRO A 63 16.00 12.99 -1.64
CA PRO A 63 16.26 14.19 -2.44
C PRO A 63 15.02 15.08 -2.63
N ILE A 64 15.24 16.38 -2.67
CA ILE A 64 14.26 17.49 -2.72
C ILE A 64 13.05 17.23 -3.65
N ASN A 65 13.27 16.56 -4.78
CA ASN A 65 12.22 16.25 -5.73
C ASN A 65 11.06 15.44 -5.14
N GLY A 66 11.31 14.59 -4.13
CA GLY A 66 10.27 13.77 -3.51
C GLY A 66 9.22 14.57 -2.74
N GLN A 67 9.59 15.66 -2.07
CA GLN A 67 8.66 16.52 -1.32
C GLN A 67 7.84 17.41 -2.25
N LEU A 68 8.47 17.95 -3.28
CA LEU A 68 7.77 18.73 -4.31
C LEU A 68 6.74 17.87 -5.03
N VAL A 69 7.11 16.64 -5.40
CA VAL A 69 6.17 15.68 -6.00
C VAL A 69 5.04 15.34 -5.05
N PHE A 70 5.31 15.14 -3.76
CA PHE A 70 4.27 14.88 -2.76
C PHE A 70 3.26 16.03 -2.67
N ALA A 71 3.75 17.27 -2.53
CA ALA A 71 2.90 18.45 -2.42
C ALA A 71 2.10 18.71 -3.71
N GLN A 72 2.75 18.55 -4.87
CA GLN A 72 2.08 18.64 -6.17
C GLN A 72 0.97 17.59 -6.29
N ARG A 73 1.26 16.33 -5.96
CA ARG A 73 0.31 15.23 -6.02
C ARG A 73 -0.88 15.45 -5.09
N ALA A 74 -0.64 15.93 -3.86
CA ALA A 74 -1.71 16.29 -2.93
C ALA A 74 -2.65 17.36 -3.53
N ASN A 75 -2.10 18.39 -4.16
CA ASN A 75 -2.88 19.44 -4.80
C ASN A 75 -3.68 18.92 -6.01
N GLU A 76 -3.08 18.12 -6.88
CA GLU A 76 -3.74 17.52 -8.05
C GLU A 76 -4.90 16.60 -7.65
N LEU A 77 -4.72 15.79 -6.59
CA LEU A 77 -5.75 14.94 -6.03
C LEU A 77 -6.89 15.75 -5.43
N ALA A 78 -6.59 16.79 -4.63
CA ALA A 78 -7.59 17.68 -4.05
C ALA A 78 -8.42 18.40 -5.14
N LEU A 79 -7.77 18.88 -6.20
CA LEU A 79 -8.44 19.51 -7.36
C LEU A 79 -9.31 18.51 -8.14
N SER A 80 -9.04 17.22 -8.01
CA SER A 80 -9.80 16.13 -8.61
C SER A 80 -10.86 15.54 -7.67
N ASN A 81 -11.16 16.21 -6.55
CA ASN A 81 -12.09 15.78 -5.50
C ASN A 81 -11.70 14.48 -4.77
N VAL A 82 -10.45 14.08 -4.82
CA VAL A 82 -9.91 13.04 -3.95
C VAL A 82 -9.49 13.69 -2.64
N LYS A 83 -10.12 13.30 -1.53
CA LYS A 83 -9.75 13.82 -0.20
C LYS A 83 -8.39 13.26 0.20
N VAL A 84 -7.45 14.15 0.43
CA VAL A 84 -6.09 13.89 0.91
C VAL A 84 -5.72 14.93 1.97
N PRO A 85 -4.69 14.71 2.81
CA PRO A 85 -4.23 15.73 3.74
C PRO A 85 -3.87 17.03 3.02
N LYS A 86 -4.44 18.14 3.46
CA LYS A 86 -4.05 19.46 2.97
C LYS A 86 -2.60 19.74 3.39
N ILE A 87 -1.78 20.17 2.43
CA ILE A 87 -0.41 20.62 2.72
C ILE A 87 -0.48 22.12 3.08
N PHE A 88 -0.04 22.46 4.28
CA PHE A 88 -0.04 23.84 4.78
C PHE A 88 1.26 24.53 4.48
N GLU A 89 2.40 23.87 4.72
CA GLU A 89 3.72 24.44 4.50
C GLU A 89 4.72 23.36 4.06
N LEU A 90 5.64 23.75 3.20
CA LEU A 90 6.73 22.92 2.69
C LEU A 90 8.05 23.65 2.87
N ASN A 91 8.98 23.07 3.62
CA ASN A 91 10.35 23.55 3.75
C ASN A 91 11.31 22.55 3.10
N SER A 92 11.61 22.79 1.83
CA SER A 92 12.48 21.91 1.03
C SER A 92 13.93 21.88 1.51
N ASP A 93 14.42 22.97 2.10
CA ASP A 93 15.81 23.05 2.60
C ASP A 93 16.04 22.14 3.82
N ASN A 94 15.00 21.96 4.63
CA ASN A 94 15.05 21.13 5.83
C ASN A 94 14.28 19.80 5.70
N TYR A 95 13.78 19.47 4.51
CA TYR A 95 13.03 18.23 4.24
C TYR A 95 11.76 18.05 5.09
N LEU A 96 11.09 19.15 5.44
CA LEU A 96 9.93 19.18 6.32
C LEU A 96 8.67 19.60 5.57
N THR A 97 7.55 18.98 5.94
CA THR A 97 6.22 19.33 5.43
C THR A 97 5.24 19.37 6.60
N ILE A 98 4.42 20.44 6.69
CA ILE A 98 3.27 20.49 7.60
C ILE A 98 2.01 20.17 6.81
N GLN A 99 1.26 19.20 7.29
CA GLN A 99 0.04 18.75 6.66
C GLN A 99 -1.10 18.56 7.67
N GLU A 100 -2.32 18.49 7.15
CA GLU A 100 -3.55 18.19 7.91
C GLU A 100 -3.39 16.88 8.69
N ASP A 101 -3.83 16.88 9.94
CA ASP A 101 -3.97 15.67 10.75
C ASP A 101 -5.35 15.07 10.49
N LEU A 102 -5.37 13.90 9.89
CA LEU A 102 -6.61 13.14 9.59
C LEU A 102 -7.07 12.28 10.78
N GLY A 103 -6.41 12.38 11.93
CA GLY A 103 -6.69 11.54 13.10
C GLY A 103 -6.11 10.12 12.98
N ASP A 104 -6.57 9.22 13.86
CA ASP A 104 -6.03 7.86 14.00
C ASP A 104 -6.94 6.78 13.43
N HIS A 105 -8.10 7.14 12.89
CA HIS A 105 -9.08 6.19 12.42
C HIS A 105 -8.78 5.74 10.98
N ALA A 106 -7.74 4.92 10.81
CA ALA A 106 -7.50 4.25 9.54
C ALA A 106 -8.53 3.13 9.32
N LEU A 107 -8.95 2.93 8.08
CA LEU A 107 -9.98 1.95 7.67
C LEU A 107 -9.59 0.50 8.05
N ILE A 108 -8.32 0.21 8.28
CA ILE A 108 -7.86 -1.08 8.80
C ILE A 108 -8.42 -1.40 10.21
N ALA A 109 -8.85 -0.41 10.98
CA ALA A 109 -9.47 -0.60 12.28
C ALA A 109 -10.86 -1.24 12.18
N GLU A 110 -11.51 -1.14 11.01
CA GLU A 110 -12.81 -1.72 10.73
C GLU A 110 -12.70 -3.23 10.50
N LYS A 111 -12.85 -4.02 11.57
CA LYS A 111 -12.65 -5.48 11.55
C LYS A 111 -13.58 -6.22 10.59
N ASP A 112 -14.83 -5.75 10.47
CA ASP A 112 -15.86 -6.35 9.61
C ASP A 112 -16.05 -5.55 8.31
N PHE A 113 -14.96 -5.00 7.76
CA PHE A 113 -14.99 -4.12 6.60
C PHE A 113 -15.84 -4.69 5.45
N TYR A 114 -15.61 -5.94 5.04
CA TYR A 114 -16.33 -6.56 3.92
C TYR A 114 -17.81 -6.86 4.20
N LYS A 115 -18.24 -6.84 5.47
CA LYS A 115 -19.67 -6.91 5.87
C LYS A 115 -20.31 -5.53 5.89
N ASN A 116 -19.52 -4.47 5.95
CA ASN A 116 -19.99 -3.10 5.92
C ASN A 116 -20.03 -2.60 4.46
N HIS A 117 -21.09 -2.98 3.74
CA HIS A 117 -21.28 -2.62 2.33
C HIS A 117 -21.16 -1.11 2.07
N LYS A 118 -21.56 -0.26 3.03
CA LYS A 118 -21.40 1.20 2.90
C LYS A 118 -19.94 1.62 2.82
N LEU A 119 -19.09 1.09 3.71
CA LEU A 119 -17.66 1.43 3.69
C LEU A 119 -16.92 0.87 2.48
N VAL A 120 -17.30 -0.34 2.03
CA VAL A 120 -16.76 -0.89 0.78
C VAL A 120 -17.17 -0.01 -0.40
N LEU A 121 -18.45 0.35 -0.51
CA LEU A 121 -18.94 1.24 -1.57
C LEU A 121 -18.19 2.57 -1.58
N LEU A 122 -18.09 3.25 -0.43
CA LEU A 122 -17.32 4.51 -0.32
C LEU A 122 -15.86 4.34 -0.73
N SER A 123 -15.24 3.20 -0.42
CA SER A 123 -13.86 2.91 -0.84
C SER A 123 -13.74 2.73 -2.36
N LEU A 124 -14.71 2.08 -2.99
CA LEU A 124 -14.77 1.90 -4.44
C LEU A 124 -15.08 3.22 -5.16
N GLU A 125 -15.92 4.07 -4.59
CA GLU A 125 -16.19 5.44 -5.09
C GLU A 125 -14.93 6.31 -5.00
N LEU A 126 -14.19 6.24 -3.89
CA LEU A 126 -12.90 6.92 -3.72
C LEU A 126 -11.89 6.44 -4.78
N LEU A 127 -11.80 5.11 -5.00
CA LEU A 127 -10.93 4.54 -6.02
C LEU A 127 -11.33 5.00 -7.42
N ASN A 128 -12.61 4.98 -7.76
CA ASN A 128 -13.10 5.46 -9.04
C ASN A 128 -12.80 6.95 -9.25
N THR A 129 -12.90 7.78 -8.21
CA THR A 129 -12.53 9.20 -8.25
C THR A 129 -11.02 9.37 -8.46
N LEU A 130 -10.20 8.55 -7.79
CA LEU A 130 -8.75 8.52 -7.99
C LEU A 130 -8.39 8.18 -9.45
N HIS A 131 -9.04 7.18 -10.04
CA HIS A 131 -8.81 6.78 -11.42
C HIS A 131 -9.09 7.91 -12.43
N GLN A 132 -9.98 8.85 -12.08
CA GLN A 132 -10.34 10.00 -12.89
C GLN A 132 -9.49 11.25 -12.63
N SER A 133 -8.62 11.20 -11.62
CA SER A 133 -7.81 12.35 -11.21
C SER A 133 -6.86 12.80 -12.33
N LYS A 134 -6.59 14.10 -12.39
CA LYS A 134 -5.75 14.71 -13.43
C LYS A 134 -4.36 15.01 -12.87
N HIS A 135 -3.35 14.49 -13.52
CA HIS A 135 -1.96 14.66 -13.13
C HIS A 135 -1.13 15.19 -14.29
N THR A 136 -0.19 16.09 -13.99
CA THR A 136 0.70 16.69 -15.00
C THR A 136 1.94 15.84 -15.27
N ASP A 137 2.37 15.05 -14.28
CA ASP A 137 3.61 14.27 -14.38
C ASP A 137 3.44 12.92 -13.64
N LEU A 138 2.58 12.05 -14.19
CA LEU A 138 2.39 10.70 -13.70
C LEU A 138 3.15 9.72 -14.59
N HIS A 139 4.23 9.12 -14.07
CA HIS A 139 4.97 8.12 -14.81
C HIS A 139 4.15 6.84 -15.01
N SER A 140 4.36 6.15 -16.12
CA SER A 140 3.75 4.84 -16.36
C SER A 140 4.61 3.74 -15.74
N THR A 141 3.97 2.77 -15.12
CA THR A 141 4.64 1.51 -14.82
C THR A 141 4.88 0.70 -16.11
N PHE A 142 5.64 -0.37 -16.03
CA PHE A 142 5.95 -1.22 -17.18
C PHE A 142 6.14 -2.67 -16.73
N TRP A 143 5.96 -3.61 -17.66
CA TRP A 143 5.99 -5.04 -17.35
C TRP A 143 7.24 -5.49 -16.60
N MET A 144 8.43 -5.11 -17.06
CA MET A 144 9.69 -5.53 -16.40
C MET A 144 9.76 -5.12 -14.93
N GLY A 145 9.18 -3.95 -14.59
CA GLY A 145 9.06 -3.50 -13.20
C GLY A 145 8.10 -4.37 -12.41
N LEU A 146 6.90 -4.60 -12.93
CA LEU A 146 5.87 -5.42 -12.30
C LEU A 146 6.34 -6.88 -12.12
N GLU A 147 6.95 -7.46 -13.14
CA GLU A 147 7.55 -8.79 -13.10
C GLU A 147 8.69 -8.88 -12.07
N SER A 148 9.61 -7.92 -12.08
CA SER A 148 10.72 -7.87 -11.12
C SER A 148 10.20 -7.80 -9.68
N HIS A 149 9.14 -7.05 -9.44
CA HIS A 149 8.50 -6.97 -8.14
C HIS A 149 7.86 -8.31 -7.74
N ALA A 150 7.11 -8.96 -8.63
CA ALA A 150 6.52 -10.27 -8.36
C ALA A 150 7.59 -11.35 -8.14
N LYS A 151 8.69 -11.32 -8.89
CA LYS A 151 9.84 -12.24 -8.73
C LYS A 151 10.58 -12.11 -7.39
N LYS A 152 10.29 -11.10 -6.57
CA LYS A 152 10.75 -11.08 -5.17
C LYS A 152 10.22 -12.30 -4.38
N PHE A 153 9.06 -12.83 -4.74
CA PHE A 153 8.54 -14.06 -4.17
C PHE A 153 9.54 -15.22 -4.30
N SER A 154 10.00 -15.53 -5.51
CA SER A 154 10.94 -16.63 -5.72
C SER A 154 12.33 -16.34 -5.14
N LYS A 155 12.84 -15.13 -5.36
CA LYS A 155 14.22 -14.78 -5.03
C LYS A 155 14.42 -14.56 -3.54
N ILE A 156 13.51 -13.86 -2.87
CA ILE A 156 13.67 -13.43 -1.48
C ILE A 156 12.84 -14.32 -0.56
N PHE A 157 11.51 -14.40 -0.79
CA PHE A 157 10.63 -15.14 0.09
C PHE A 157 10.91 -16.65 0.06
N CYS A 158 10.91 -17.28 -1.12
CA CYS A 158 11.14 -18.72 -1.21
C CYS A 158 12.60 -19.09 -0.97
N LYS A 159 13.53 -18.47 -1.71
CA LYS A 159 14.95 -18.89 -1.69
C LYS A 159 15.70 -18.43 -0.44
N GLU A 160 15.61 -17.14 -0.08
CA GLU A 160 16.43 -16.59 1.01
C GLU A 160 15.79 -16.82 2.37
N PHE A 161 14.47 -16.59 2.49
CA PHE A 161 13.75 -16.69 3.77
C PHE A 161 13.32 -18.12 4.07
N LEU A 162 12.52 -18.78 3.21
CA LEU A 162 12.02 -20.14 3.43
C LEU A 162 13.02 -21.23 3.10
N LYS A 163 14.07 -20.95 2.30
CA LYS A 163 15.10 -21.91 1.84
C LYS A 163 14.50 -23.09 1.06
N ILE A 164 13.46 -22.82 0.27
CA ILE A 164 12.79 -23.80 -0.60
C ILE A 164 13.11 -23.55 -2.07
N LYS A 165 13.09 -24.61 -2.88
CA LYS A 165 13.21 -24.52 -4.35
C LYS A 165 11.85 -24.22 -4.97
N MET A 166 11.81 -23.41 -6.01
CA MET A 166 10.63 -23.18 -6.84
C MET A 166 10.27 -24.43 -7.64
N PHE A 167 9.01 -24.56 -8.02
CA PHE A 167 8.56 -25.57 -9.00
C PHE A 167 9.08 -25.24 -10.40
N ASP A 168 9.21 -26.25 -11.24
CA ASP A 168 9.96 -26.12 -12.50
C ASP A 168 9.27 -25.18 -13.49
N GLU A 169 7.92 -25.13 -13.52
CA GLU A 169 7.11 -24.29 -14.41
C GLU A 169 6.89 -22.85 -13.90
N TYR A 170 7.61 -22.41 -12.89
CA TYR A 170 7.40 -21.06 -12.32
C TYR A 170 7.62 -19.93 -13.31
N GLU A 171 8.57 -20.06 -14.21
CA GLU A 171 8.80 -19.03 -15.24
C GLU A 171 7.66 -18.98 -16.27
N ASP A 172 7.01 -20.11 -16.56
CA ASP A 172 5.88 -20.20 -17.49
C ASP A 172 4.66 -19.43 -16.96
N PHE A 173 4.48 -19.38 -15.64
CA PHE A 173 3.45 -18.56 -14.99
C PHE A 173 3.50 -17.08 -15.43
N PHE A 174 4.69 -16.53 -15.67
CA PHE A 174 4.83 -15.15 -16.13
C PHE A 174 4.47 -14.94 -17.60
N ILE A 175 4.44 -16.01 -18.40
CA ILE A 175 3.96 -15.97 -19.78
C ILE A 175 2.45 -15.69 -19.79
N ASP A 176 1.69 -16.33 -18.90
CA ASP A 176 0.25 -16.10 -18.75
C ASP A 176 -0.05 -14.76 -18.06
N MET A 177 0.72 -14.43 -17.02
CA MET A 177 0.53 -13.21 -16.24
C MET A 177 0.73 -11.94 -17.05
N ARG A 178 1.71 -11.95 -17.97
CA ARG A 178 2.07 -10.75 -18.73
C ARG A 178 0.90 -10.17 -19.54
N PRO A 179 0.27 -10.88 -20.48
CA PRO A 179 -0.88 -10.36 -21.21
C PRO A 179 -2.03 -10.03 -20.26
N ALA A 180 -2.31 -10.88 -19.27
CA ALA A 180 -3.38 -10.65 -18.31
C ALA A 180 -3.24 -9.37 -17.47
N ILE A 181 -2.03 -8.87 -17.28
CA ILE A 181 -1.76 -7.59 -16.62
C ILE A 181 -1.69 -6.45 -17.63
N MET A 182 -1.03 -6.66 -18.78
CA MET A 182 -0.76 -5.59 -19.74
C MET A 182 -1.99 -5.20 -20.55
N ASP A 183 -2.91 -6.14 -20.76
CA ASP A 183 -4.14 -5.93 -21.53
C ASP A 183 -5.31 -5.43 -20.67
N GLN A 184 -5.11 -5.24 -19.35
CA GLN A 184 -6.09 -4.60 -18.48
C GLN A 184 -6.34 -3.14 -18.87
N GLN A 185 -7.45 -2.57 -18.40
CA GLN A 185 -7.60 -1.12 -18.37
C GLN A 185 -6.48 -0.49 -17.54
N TRP A 186 -5.73 0.42 -18.13
CA TRP A 186 -4.73 1.23 -17.44
C TRP A 186 -5.34 2.53 -16.97
N THR A 187 -4.96 2.96 -15.77
CA THR A 187 -5.51 4.12 -15.09
C THR A 187 -4.49 4.74 -14.13
N ASN A 188 -4.87 5.82 -13.48
CA ASN A 188 -4.09 6.38 -12.38
C ASN A 188 -4.21 5.45 -11.18
N CYS A 189 -3.14 4.77 -10.82
CA CYS A 189 -3.09 3.84 -9.71
C CYS A 189 -2.39 4.46 -8.51
N HIS A 190 -2.93 4.23 -7.32
CA HIS A 190 -2.25 4.49 -6.06
C HIS A 190 -1.06 3.54 -5.87
N PHE A 191 -1.19 2.32 -6.40
CA PHE A 191 -0.25 1.22 -6.32
C PHE A 191 -0.15 0.55 -4.94
N ASP A 192 -0.72 1.18 -3.92
CA ASP A 192 -0.91 0.64 -2.56
C ASP A 192 -2.24 1.10 -1.95
N PHE A 193 -3.33 1.01 -2.75
CA PHE A 193 -4.68 1.38 -2.34
C PHE A 193 -5.23 0.30 -1.39
N GLU A 194 -4.91 0.45 -0.11
CA GLU A 194 -5.30 -0.51 0.92
C GLU A 194 -5.85 0.18 2.17
N ARG A 195 -6.57 -0.56 3.00
CA ARG A 195 -7.26 -0.03 4.19
C ARG A 195 -6.37 0.74 5.18
N ARG A 196 -5.06 0.50 5.20
CA ARG A 196 -4.12 1.27 6.03
C ARG A 196 -3.89 2.68 5.53
N ASN A 197 -4.02 2.87 4.23
CA ASN A 197 -3.77 4.14 3.56
C ASN A 197 -5.07 4.94 3.34
N ILE A 198 -6.18 4.52 3.94
CA ILE A 198 -7.47 5.19 3.89
C ILE A 198 -7.89 5.51 5.33
N HIS A 199 -8.19 6.78 5.61
CA HIS A 199 -8.70 7.26 6.88
C HIS A 199 -10.21 7.54 6.79
N VAL A 200 -10.92 7.21 7.86
CA VAL A 200 -12.33 7.57 8.04
C VAL A 200 -12.37 8.86 8.85
N LEU A 201 -12.90 9.92 8.25
CA LEU A 201 -13.02 11.24 8.89
C LEU A 201 -14.24 11.29 9.80
N ASP A 202 -14.31 12.29 10.69
CA ASP A 202 -15.41 12.48 11.66
C ASP A 202 -16.78 12.62 11.00
N ASN A 203 -16.83 13.16 9.78
CA ASN A 203 -18.06 13.28 8.99
C ASN A 203 -18.42 11.98 8.23
N GLY A 204 -17.62 10.94 8.34
CA GLY A 204 -17.80 9.66 7.67
C GLY A 204 -17.23 9.56 6.25
N ASP A 205 -16.62 10.63 5.73
CA ASP A 205 -15.92 10.62 4.45
C ASP A 205 -14.60 9.83 4.56
N LEU A 206 -14.07 9.41 3.41
CA LEU A 206 -12.79 8.74 3.34
C LEU A 206 -11.72 9.69 2.80
N ALA A 207 -10.52 9.62 3.39
CA ALA A 207 -9.34 10.35 2.94
C ALA A 207 -8.18 9.41 2.68
N LEU A 208 -7.42 9.69 1.62
CA LEU A 208 -6.31 8.86 1.14
C LEU A 208 -4.97 9.45 1.57
N ILE A 209 -4.04 8.61 2.03
CA ILE A 209 -2.65 8.97 2.34
C ILE A 209 -1.69 8.09 1.53
N ASP A 210 -0.40 8.39 1.61
CA ASP A 210 0.70 7.61 0.99
C ASP A 210 0.65 7.53 -0.56
N PHE A 211 0.18 8.60 -1.19
CA PHE A 211 -0.10 8.71 -2.63
C PHE A 211 1.10 9.14 -3.50
N GLN A 212 2.28 9.34 -2.93
CA GLN A 212 3.46 9.85 -3.67
C GLN A 212 4.02 8.88 -4.71
N ASP A 213 3.76 7.59 -4.54
CA ASP A 213 4.23 6.53 -5.46
C ASP A 213 3.17 6.16 -6.52
N MET A 214 2.14 7.02 -6.69
CA MET A 214 1.15 6.88 -7.75
C MET A 214 1.78 6.79 -9.13
N CYS A 215 1.21 5.94 -9.98
CA CYS A 215 1.66 5.76 -11.36
C CYS A 215 0.48 5.46 -12.29
N PHE A 216 0.66 5.60 -13.59
CA PHE A 216 -0.26 5.07 -14.58
C PHE A 216 0.00 3.57 -14.74
N GLY A 217 -0.99 2.74 -14.45
CA GLY A 217 -0.81 1.29 -14.37
C GLY A 217 -2.12 0.49 -14.49
N PRO A 218 -2.03 -0.85 -14.37
CA PRO A 218 -3.18 -1.74 -14.51
C PRO A 218 -4.13 -1.63 -13.33
N ILE A 219 -5.41 -1.46 -13.62
CA ILE A 219 -6.50 -1.21 -12.65
C ILE A 219 -6.61 -2.28 -11.55
N GLY A 220 -6.29 -3.52 -11.89
CA GLY A 220 -6.44 -4.66 -10.99
C GLY A 220 -5.55 -4.61 -9.75
N ILE A 221 -4.45 -3.85 -9.77
CA ILE A 221 -3.54 -3.74 -8.60
C ILE A 221 -4.22 -3.03 -7.45
N ASP A 222 -4.89 -1.91 -7.71
CA ASP A 222 -5.58 -1.13 -6.68
C ASP A 222 -6.89 -1.77 -6.27
N LEU A 223 -7.63 -2.37 -7.23
CA LEU A 223 -8.81 -3.18 -6.91
C LEU A 223 -8.46 -4.32 -5.95
N ALA A 224 -7.38 -5.06 -6.22
CA ALA A 224 -6.93 -6.10 -5.33
C ALA A 224 -6.46 -5.54 -3.97
N GLY A 225 -5.90 -4.35 -3.94
CA GLY A 225 -5.45 -3.70 -2.71
C GLY A 225 -6.57 -3.51 -1.70
N ILE A 226 -7.77 -3.14 -2.16
CA ILE A 226 -8.94 -2.90 -1.29
C ILE A 226 -9.84 -4.12 -1.16
N LEU A 227 -9.97 -4.96 -2.19
CA LEU A 227 -10.90 -6.08 -2.19
C LEU A 227 -10.27 -7.40 -1.71
N ILE A 228 -8.94 -7.51 -1.74
CA ILE A 228 -8.19 -8.71 -1.31
C ILE A 228 -7.08 -8.24 -0.38
N ASP A 229 -7.44 -7.85 0.82
CA ASP A 229 -6.46 -7.37 1.79
C ASP A 229 -5.63 -8.51 2.42
N HIS A 230 -4.65 -8.11 3.19
CA HIS A 230 -3.70 -9.05 3.82
C HIS A 230 -4.19 -9.59 5.17
N TYR A 231 -5.32 -9.11 5.66
CA TYR A 231 -5.74 -9.27 7.04
C TYR A 231 -6.97 -10.14 7.18
N THR A 232 -7.70 -10.32 6.07
CA THR A 232 -8.98 -11.03 6.02
C THR A 232 -8.91 -12.16 4.98
N PRO A 233 -9.45 -13.35 5.27
CA PRO A 233 -9.62 -14.39 4.27
C PRO A 233 -10.42 -13.88 3.06
N CYS A 234 -9.91 -14.14 1.86
CA CYS A 234 -10.62 -13.83 0.63
C CYS A 234 -11.83 -14.74 0.48
N ASP A 235 -13.01 -14.15 0.41
CA ASP A 235 -14.26 -14.82 0.06
C ASP A 235 -14.59 -14.53 -1.41
N VAL A 236 -14.64 -15.57 -2.22
CA VAL A 236 -14.76 -15.46 -3.69
C VAL A 236 -16.11 -14.86 -4.10
N ASP A 237 -17.21 -15.25 -3.42
CA ASP A 237 -18.53 -14.76 -3.76
C ASP A 237 -18.65 -13.27 -3.41
N THR A 238 -18.22 -12.88 -2.23
CA THR A 238 -18.13 -11.47 -1.82
C THR A 238 -17.26 -10.66 -2.78
N LEU A 239 -16.12 -11.21 -3.23
CA LEU A 239 -15.25 -10.55 -4.20
C LEU A 239 -15.97 -10.32 -5.54
N LYS A 240 -16.70 -11.31 -6.05
CA LYS A 240 -17.51 -11.17 -7.28
C LYS A 240 -18.57 -10.10 -7.15
N ASP A 241 -19.27 -10.05 -6.02
CA ASP A 241 -20.28 -9.03 -5.76
C ASP A 241 -19.69 -7.62 -5.80
N PHE A 242 -18.55 -7.39 -5.17
CA PHE A 242 -17.89 -6.08 -5.20
C PHE A 242 -17.28 -5.74 -6.56
N CYS A 243 -16.79 -6.72 -7.32
CA CYS A 243 -16.37 -6.50 -8.71
C CYS A 243 -17.54 -6.09 -9.60
N ASN A 244 -18.74 -6.68 -9.39
CA ASN A 244 -19.95 -6.27 -10.09
C ASN A 244 -20.32 -4.81 -9.75
N ILE A 245 -20.34 -4.45 -8.46
CA ILE A 245 -20.59 -3.07 -8.02
C ILE A 245 -19.58 -2.10 -8.65
N PHE A 246 -18.29 -2.44 -8.65
CA PHE A 246 -17.28 -1.57 -9.25
C PHE A 246 -17.43 -1.43 -10.77
N SER A 247 -17.87 -2.47 -11.48
CA SER A 247 -18.12 -2.40 -12.92
C SER A 247 -19.20 -1.37 -13.27
N GLU A 248 -20.21 -1.22 -12.40
CA GLU A 248 -21.27 -0.23 -12.54
C GLU A 248 -20.81 1.21 -12.22
N LEU A 249 -19.89 1.35 -11.23
CA LEU A 249 -19.32 2.63 -10.82
C LEU A 249 -18.27 3.18 -11.78
N SER A 250 -17.52 2.27 -12.43
CA SER A 250 -16.35 2.63 -13.21
C SER A 250 -16.70 3.42 -14.48
N ILE A 251 -15.93 4.49 -14.75
CA ILE A 251 -16.01 5.21 -16.01
C ILE A 251 -15.59 4.37 -17.23
N TYR A 252 -14.91 3.28 -17.01
CA TYR A 252 -14.27 2.48 -18.08
C TYR A 252 -15.16 1.39 -18.65
N LYS A 253 -16.45 1.37 -18.42
CA LYS A 253 -17.42 0.42 -19.02
C LYS A 253 -16.92 -1.03 -19.08
N LEU A 254 -16.23 -1.47 -18.03
CA LEU A 254 -15.75 -2.83 -17.89
C LEU A 254 -16.90 -3.75 -17.49
N THR A 255 -16.90 -4.97 -17.99
CA THR A 255 -17.83 -6.02 -17.51
C THR A 255 -17.41 -6.48 -16.11
N PRO A 256 -18.33 -7.07 -15.31
CA PRO A 256 -17.99 -7.68 -14.02
C PRO A 256 -16.87 -8.71 -14.14
N GLU A 257 -16.85 -9.50 -15.21
CA GLU A 257 -15.84 -10.52 -15.47
C GLU A 257 -14.47 -9.90 -15.75
N GLU A 258 -14.41 -8.80 -16.50
CA GLU A 258 -13.14 -8.08 -16.74
C GLU A 258 -12.60 -7.47 -15.44
N VAL A 259 -13.47 -6.87 -14.62
CA VAL A 259 -13.08 -6.34 -13.30
C VAL A 259 -12.60 -7.47 -12.39
N TYR A 260 -13.32 -8.59 -12.35
CA TYR A 260 -12.95 -9.74 -11.52
C TYR A 260 -11.60 -10.33 -11.96
N CYS A 261 -11.44 -10.59 -13.26
CA CYS A 261 -10.19 -11.12 -13.81
C CYS A 261 -9.00 -10.18 -13.56
N ALA A 262 -9.19 -8.87 -13.78
CA ALA A 262 -8.17 -7.86 -13.48
C ALA A 262 -7.80 -7.85 -11.99
N THR A 263 -8.79 -7.96 -11.10
CA THR A 263 -8.58 -8.01 -9.65
C THR A 263 -7.79 -9.26 -9.22
N LEU A 264 -8.10 -10.44 -9.78
CA LEU A 264 -7.38 -11.67 -9.49
C LEU A 264 -5.90 -11.59 -9.92
N TRP A 265 -5.63 -11.17 -11.15
CA TRP A 265 -4.24 -11.04 -11.65
C TRP A 265 -3.47 -9.93 -10.96
N GLY A 266 -4.11 -8.78 -10.71
CA GLY A 266 -3.54 -7.70 -9.90
C GLY A 266 -3.20 -8.18 -8.48
N GLY A 267 -4.10 -8.97 -7.88
CA GLY A 267 -3.91 -9.59 -6.57
C GLY A 267 -2.75 -10.57 -6.53
N LEU A 268 -2.59 -11.42 -7.53
CA LEU A 268 -1.42 -12.30 -7.63
C LEU A 268 -0.13 -11.49 -7.71
N GLN A 269 -0.05 -10.53 -8.63
CA GLN A 269 1.14 -9.68 -8.77
C GLN A 269 1.49 -8.98 -7.47
N ARG A 270 0.46 -8.36 -6.83
CA ARG A 270 0.60 -7.63 -5.58
C ARG A 270 1.06 -8.54 -4.43
N ASN A 271 0.41 -9.67 -4.24
CA ASN A 271 0.71 -10.58 -3.13
C ASN A 271 2.11 -11.19 -3.25
N LEU A 272 2.51 -11.61 -4.46
CA LEU A 272 3.88 -12.10 -4.72
C LEU A 272 4.92 -11.02 -4.40
N ARG A 273 4.69 -9.76 -4.82
CA ARG A 273 5.53 -8.62 -4.49
C ARG A 273 5.64 -8.43 -2.97
N ILE A 274 4.51 -8.46 -2.26
CA ILE A 274 4.45 -8.15 -0.83
C ILE A 274 5.11 -9.23 0.00
N MET A 275 4.89 -10.52 -0.29
CA MET A 275 5.60 -11.60 0.41
C MET A 275 7.11 -11.39 0.35
N GLY A 276 7.64 -11.07 -0.84
CA GLY A 276 9.07 -10.78 -1.00
C GLY A 276 9.50 -9.49 -0.30
N THR A 277 8.70 -8.44 -0.34
CA THR A 277 9.04 -7.15 0.28
C THR A 277 9.06 -7.23 1.81
N LEU A 278 8.06 -7.87 2.43
CA LEU A 278 8.02 -8.02 3.89
C LEU A 278 9.20 -8.84 4.41
N THR A 279 9.56 -9.90 3.70
CA THR A 279 10.72 -10.72 4.07
C THR A 279 12.04 -10.03 3.80
N GLU A 280 12.14 -9.23 2.73
CA GLU A 280 13.32 -8.39 2.47
C GLU A 280 13.55 -7.37 3.59
N LEU A 281 12.49 -6.72 4.07
CA LEU A 281 12.55 -5.79 5.20
C LEU A 281 13.00 -6.49 6.48
N TYR A 282 12.54 -7.71 6.71
CA TYR A 282 13.00 -8.51 7.85
C TYR A 282 14.49 -8.87 7.72
N LEU A 283 14.90 -9.46 6.60
CA LEU A 283 16.29 -9.92 6.39
C LEU A 283 17.29 -8.77 6.41
N LYS A 284 16.93 -7.58 5.89
CA LYS A 284 17.84 -6.42 5.84
C LYS A 284 17.80 -5.52 7.06
N SER A 285 16.68 -5.47 7.79
CA SER A 285 16.44 -4.43 8.81
C SER A 285 15.85 -4.98 10.11
N ASP A 286 15.73 -6.30 10.25
CA ASP A 286 15.13 -6.98 11.41
C ASP A 286 13.68 -6.51 11.72
N ARG A 287 12.93 -6.06 10.67
CA ARG A 287 11.55 -5.60 10.82
C ARG A 287 10.59 -6.79 10.74
N SER A 288 10.39 -7.47 11.86
CA SER A 288 9.58 -8.70 11.94
C SER A 288 8.06 -8.45 12.09
N PHE A 289 7.63 -7.24 12.44
CA PHE A 289 6.25 -6.94 12.85
C PHE A 289 5.15 -7.29 11.82
N ARG A 290 5.51 -7.38 10.52
CA ARG A 290 4.59 -7.75 9.44
C ARG A 290 4.70 -9.22 8.99
N LEU A 291 5.65 -9.99 9.52
CA LEU A 291 5.77 -11.42 9.16
C LEU A 291 4.55 -12.23 9.56
N LYS A 292 3.82 -11.80 10.58
CA LYS A 292 2.55 -12.39 11.03
C LYS A 292 1.43 -12.34 9.97
N ASP A 293 1.54 -11.45 8.98
CA ASP A 293 0.55 -11.29 7.90
C ASP A 293 0.78 -12.30 6.77
N LEU A 294 1.99 -12.87 6.66
CA LEU A 294 2.38 -13.78 5.58
C LEU A 294 1.47 -15.03 5.43
N PRO A 295 1.02 -15.70 6.50
CA PRO A 295 0.12 -16.85 6.35
C PRO A 295 -1.18 -16.50 5.62
N GLN A 296 -1.78 -15.34 5.96
CA GLN A 296 -3.01 -14.90 5.29
C GLN A 296 -2.75 -14.51 3.83
N ILE A 297 -1.63 -13.84 3.56
CA ILE A 297 -1.23 -13.48 2.17
C ILE A 297 -1.04 -14.74 1.33
N VAL A 298 -0.35 -15.76 1.86
CA VAL A 298 -0.16 -17.05 1.18
C VAL A 298 -1.51 -17.74 0.91
N SER A 299 -2.40 -17.76 1.91
CA SER A 299 -3.74 -18.35 1.77
C SER A 299 -4.56 -17.64 0.71
N ASN A 300 -4.64 -16.32 0.74
CA ASN A 300 -5.36 -15.53 -0.26
C ASN A 300 -4.74 -15.74 -1.66
N THR A 301 -3.40 -15.77 -1.78
CA THR A 301 -2.73 -16.02 -3.06
C THR A 301 -3.07 -17.38 -3.63
N ALA A 302 -3.20 -18.42 -2.79
CA ALA A 302 -3.62 -19.76 -3.23
C ALA A 302 -5.07 -19.76 -3.75
N ILE A 303 -5.98 -18.99 -3.11
CA ILE A 303 -7.36 -18.84 -3.60
C ILE A 303 -7.36 -18.17 -4.98
N LEU A 304 -6.63 -17.04 -5.14
CA LEU A 304 -6.56 -16.32 -6.41
C LEU A 304 -5.97 -17.18 -7.53
N SER A 305 -4.90 -17.91 -7.24
CA SER A 305 -4.27 -18.80 -8.23
C SER A 305 -5.18 -19.96 -8.64
N ASN A 306 -5.99 -20.46 -7.71
CA ASN A 306 -6.99 -21.48 -8.01
C ASN A 306 -8.11 -20.96 -8.93
N GLU A 307 -8.66 -19.77 -8.65
CA GLU A 307 -9.67 -19.11 -9.49
C GLU A 307 -9.15 -18.85 -10.91
N LEU A 308 -7.87 -18.53 -11.04
CA LEU A 308 -7.18 -18.34 -12.33
C LEU A 308 -6.66 -19.66 -12.94
N GLN A 309 -6.99 -20.83 -12.37
CA GLN A 309 -6.57 -22.16 -12.84
C GLN A 309 -5.04 -22.35 -12.93
N GLN A 310 -4.29 -21.59 -12.14
CA GLN A 310 -2.83 -21.69 -12.03
C GLN A 310 -2.44 -22.84 -11.08
N THR A 311 -2.76 -24.08 -11.47
CA THR A 311 -2.72 -25.28 -10.62
C THR A 311 -1.35 -25.51 -9.99
N CYS A 312 -0.25 -25.36 -10.75
CA CYS A 312 1.11 -25.57 -10.24
C CYS A 312 1.44 -24.58 -9.12
N LEU A 313 1.09 -23.29 -9.27
CA LEU A 313 1.27 -22.27 -8.23
C LEU A 313 0.39 -22.56 -7.02
N THR A 314 -0.88 -22.92 -7.23
CA THR A 314 -1.82 -23.27 -6.15
C THR A 314 -1.29 -24.39 -5.28
N ASN A 315 -0.90 -25.51 -5.88
CA ASN A 315 -0.34 -26.67 -5.16
C ASN A 315 0.95 -26.31 -4.43
N PHE A 316 1.83 -25.53 -5.08
CA PHE A 316 3.08 -25.09 -4.47
C PHE A 316 2.84 -24.22 -3.22
N LEU A 317 1.89 -23.27 -3.28
CA LEU A 317 1.52 -22.42 -2.15
C LEU A 317 0.92 -23.25 -1.00
N GLN A 318 0.02 -24.19 -1.30
CA GLN A 318 -0.67 -25.00 -0.29
C GLN A 318 0.24 -26.05 0.34
N ASP A 319 0.97 -26.81 -0.48
CA ASP A 319 1.72 -27.97 -0.03
C ASP A 319 3.14 -27.68 0.43
N THR A 320 3.82 -26.73 -0.21
CA THR A 320 5.24 -26.46 0.07
C THR A 320 5.41 -25.19 0.88
N VAL A 321 4.89 -24.05 0.37
CA VAL A 321 5.10 -22.73 0.99
C VAL A 321 4.44 -22.67 2.37
N SER A 322 3.18 -23.09 2.50
CA SER A 322 2.47 -23.01 3.79
C SER A 322 3.14 -23.82 4.88
N LYS A 323 3.66 -25.02 4.56
CA LYS A 323 4.38 -25.87 5.53
C LYS A 323 5.73 -25.24 5.93
N ALA A 324 6.49 -24.74 4.94
CA ALA A 324 7.79 -24.10 5.19
C ALA A 324 7.61 -22.82 6.01
N LEU A 325 6.62 -21.98 5.68
CA LEU A 325 6.31 -20.75 6.39
C LEU A 325 5.92 -21.01 7.85
N LYS A 326 5.04 -22.00 8.10
CA LYS A 326 4.66 -22.39 9.45
C LYS A 326 5.87 -22.79 10.28
N LYS A 327 6.80 -23.58 9.69
CA LYS A 327 8.04 -23.98 10.34
C LYS A 327 8.93 -22.76 10.64
N GLU A 328 9.15 -21.88 9.68
CA GLU A 328 10.03 -20.71 9.85
C GLU A 328 9.49 -19.74 10.92
N LEU A 329 8.18 -19.43 10.86
CA LEU A 329 7.54 -18.57 11.88
C LEU A 329 7.50 -19.17 13.29
N SER A 330 7.64 -20.49 13.44
CA SER A 330 7.72 -21.13 14.76
C SER A 330 9.09 -21.02 15.43
N ILE A 331 10.10 -20.59 14.68
CA ILE A 331 11.49 -20.42 15.15
C ILE A 331 11.77 -18.95 15.53
N LEU A 332 11.01 -18.03 14.92
CA LEU A 332 11.07 -16.57 15.18
C LEU A 332 10.25 -16.16 16.40
#